data_ada88cc0bb46f6c86720082a3ae42949
#
_entry.id   ada88cc0bb46f6c86720082a3ae42949
#
_cell.length_a   1.000
_cell.length_b   1.000
_cell.length_c   1.000
_cell.angle_alpha   90.00
_cell.angle_beta   90.00
_cell.angle_gamma   90.00
#
_symmetry.space_group_name_H-M   'P 1'
#
loop_
_entity.id
_entity.type
_entity.pdbx_description
1 polymer ?
#
loop_
_entity_poly.entity_id
_entity_poly.type
_entity_poly.pdbx_seq_one_letter_code
_entity_poly.pdbx_strand_id
1 'polypeptide(L)'
;MGLVQEPNDLRFQVNPQAKFDVRAAVLLVHAGQLLATVNSASGIALVPGGAVKFGETAAEAAAREIHEELKLNVVPQLVGIVESFWQQPERTYQQLIMVHRVMLTDAQKAGLVWQEGLEGEWLPFAKAARMLQPRSLAQFLTSGDAIRHLVDHHTE
;
A
#
# COMPACT_ATOMS: atom_id res chain seq x y z
N MET A 1 -3.79 -1.54 -18.11
CA MET A 1 -4.15 -0.15 -17.77
C MET A 1 -2.89 0.61 -17.43
N GLY A 2 -2.62 1.67 -18.15
CA GLY A 2 -1.46 2.50 -17.86
C GLY A 2 -1.63 3.24 -16.53
N LEU A 3 -0.59 3.23 -15.69
CA LEU A 3 -0.57 4.09 -14.51
C LEU A 3 -0.50 5.55 -15.00
N VAL A 4 -1.47 6.34 -14.58
CA VAL A 4 -1.43 7.79 -14.83
C VAL A 4 -0.34 8.35 -13.93
N GLN A 5 0.71 8.89 -14.54
CA GLN A 5 1.74 9.57 -13.78
C GLN A 5 1.31 11.01 -13.52
N GLU A 6 1.14 11.33 -12.25
CA GLU A 6 0.92 12.71 -11.83
C GLU A 6 2.24 13.48 -11.80
N PRO A 7 2.19 14.81 -11.91
CA PRO A 7 3.39 15.61 -11.74
C PRO A 7 4.08 15.32 -10.39
N ASN A 8 5.40 15.25 -10.43
CA ASN A 8 6.26 14.99 -9.26
C ASN A 8 6.19 13.59 -8.65
N ASP A 9 5.44 12.65 -9.20
CA ASP A 9 5.48 11.27 -8.73
C ASP A 9 6.86 10.65 -8.91
N LEU A 10 7.38 10.02 -7.88
CA LEU A 10 8.61 9.24 -7.96
C LEU A 10 8.31 7.88 -8.60
N ARG A 11 7.99 7.95 -9.87
CA ARG A 11 7.59 6.82 -10.71
C ARG A 11 8.24 6.97 -12.06
N PHE A 12 9.06 5.99 -12.46
CA PHE A 12 9.95 6.12 -13.59
C PHE A 12 9.80 4.94 -14.55
N GLN A 13 9.69 5.28 -15.84
CA GLN A 13 9.82 4.29 -16.91
C GLN A 13 11.31 4.09 -17.17
N VAL A 14 11.86 2.93 -16.82
CA VAL A 14 13.28 2.61 -16.98
C VAL A 14 13.58 2.22 -18.44
N ASN A 15 12.71 1.40 -19.01
CA ASN A 15 12.70 1.04 -20.43
C ASN A 15 11.24 0.64 -20.80
N PRO A 16 10.93 0.30 -22.06
CA PRO A 16 9.54 0.01 -22.45
C PRO A 16 8.85 -1.09 -21.64
N GLN A 17 9.63 -2.02 -21.02
CA GLN A 17 9.09 -3.14 -20.26
C GLN A 17 9.29 -3.00 -18.75
N ALA A 18 9.97 -1.97 -18.27
CA ALA A 18 10.35 -1.87 -16.86
C ALA A 18 9.97 -0.54 -16.25
N LYS A 19 9.33 -0.60 -15.09
CA LYS A 19 8.99 0.56 -14.27
C LYS A 19 9.56 0.44 -12.88
N PHE A 20 9.96 1.58 -12.32
CA PHE A 20 10.36 1.70 -10.93
C PHE A 20 9.54 2.80 -10.26
N ASP A 21 9.07 2.56 -9.05
CA ASP A 21 8.47 3.61 -8.24
C ASP A 21 8.84 3.49 -6.76
N VAL A 22 8.68 4.62 -6.06
CA VAL A 22 8.72 4.71 -4.61
C VAL A 22 7.29 4.87 -4.15
N ARG A 23 6.80 3.90 -3.37
CA ARG A 23 5.41 3.84 -2.93
C ARG A 23 5.30 3.95 -1.42
N ALA A 24 4.36 4.73 -0.94
CA ALA A 24 3.92 4.69 0.45
C ALA A 24 2.69 3.77 0.54
N ALA A 25 2.80 2.70 1.29
CA ALA A 25 1.70 1.78 1.56
C ALA A 25 1.25 1.95 3.00
N VAL A 26 -0.07 1.85 3.25
CA VAL A 26 -0.62 2.06 4.59
C VAL A 26 -1.48 0.88 5.02
N LEU A 27 -1.06 0.24 6.10
CA LEU A 27 -1.84 -0.80 6.76
C LEU A 27 -2.77 -0.13 7.78
N LEU A 28 -4.03 0.03 7.39
CA LEU A 28 -5.07 0.55 8.28
C LEU A 28 -5.68 -0.64 9.01
N VAL A 29 -5.44 -0.72 10.31
CA VAL A 29 -5.87 -1.86 11.12
C VAL A 29 -6.85 -1.44 12.21
N HIS A 30 -7.81 -2.33 12.49
CA HIS A 30 -8.78 -2.16 13.56
C HIS A 30 -9.29 -3.53 13.99
N ALA A 31 -9.21 -3.81 15.28
CA ALA A 31 -9.76 -5.03 15.88
C ALA A 31 -9.38 -6.33 15.14
N GLY A 32 -8.10 -6.48 14.79
CA GLY A 32 -7.59 -7.68 14.10
C GLY A 32 -7.97 -7.77 12.62
N GLN A 33 -8.42 -6.68 12.03
CA GLN A 33 -8.79 -6.60 10.61
C GLN A 33 -7.98 -5.53 9.89
N LEU A 34 -7.75 -5.76 8.61
CA LEU A 34 -7.06 -4.85 7.69
C LEU A 34 -8.03 -4.33 6.64
N LEU A 35 -8.00 -3.02 6.40
CA LEU A 35 -8.76 -2.42 5.31
C LEU A 35 -8.01 -2.58 3.98
N ALA A 36 -8.68 -3.15 2.98
CA ALA A 36 -8.08 -3.38 1.67
C ALA A 36 -9.12 -3.30 0.56
N THR A 37 -8.66 -3.00 -0.65
CA THR A 37 -9.45 -3.20 -1.86
C THR A 37 -9.17 -4.59 -2.40
N VAL A 38 -10.19 -5.31 -2.81
CA VAL A 38 -10.07 -6.68 -3.29
C VAL A 38 -10.52 -6.77 -4.74
N ASN A 39 -9.65 -7.31 -5.59
CA ASN A 39 -10.01 -7.64 -6.95
C ASN A 39 -10.73 -9.00 -6.94
N SER A 40 -12.02 -9.01 -7.26
CA SER A 40 -12.83 -10.23 -7.21
C SER A 40 -12.40 -11.28 -8.23
N ALA A 41 -11.82 -10.88 -9.36
CA ALA A 41 -11.38 -11.80 -10.41
C ALA A 41 -10.08 -12.52 -10.04
N SER A 42 -9.11 -11.81 -9.43
CA SER A 42 -7.80 -12.35 -9.06
C SER A 42 -7.72 -12.83 -7.63
N GLY A 43 -8.59 -12.35 -6.74
CA GLY A 43 -8.49 -12.59 -5.30
C GLY A 43 -7.36 -11.82 -4.63
N ILE A 44 -6.73 -10.88 -5.32
CA ILE A 44 -5.64 -10.08 -4.78
C ILE A 44 -6.21 -8.91 -3.97
N ALA A 45 -5.64 -8.70 -2.78
CA ALA A 45 -5.93 -7.56 -1.93
C ALA A 45 -4.80 -6.54 -2.00
N LEU A 46 -5.17 -5.27 -2.14
CA LEU A 46 -4.23 -4.14 -2.15
C LEU A 46 -4.57 -3.20 -1.00
N VAL A 47 -3.53 -2.69 -0.36
CA VAL A 47 -3.70 -1.68 0.69
C VAL A 47 -3.72 -0.27 0.11
N PRO A 48 -4.36 0.69 0.79
CA PRO A 48 -4.31 2.10 0.40
C PRO A 48 -2.89 2.62 0.32
N GLY A 49 -2.68 3.61 -0.53
CA GLY A 49 -1.40 4.27 -0.71
C GLY A 49 -1.20 4.72 -2.14
N GLY A 50 0.00 5.15 -2.45
CA GLY A 50 0.36 5.63 -3.77
C GLY A 50 1.81 6.04 -3.88
N ALA A 51 2.17 6.60 -5.03
CA ALA A 51 3.53 7.07 -5.26
C ALA A 51 3.89 8.23 -4.31
N VAL A 52 5.10 8.17 -3.77
CA VAL A 52 5.68 9.32 -3.05
C VAL A 52 5.98 10.40 -4.10
N LYS A 53 5.68 11.65 -3.78
CA LYS A 53 5.99 12.78 -4.66
C LYS A 53 7.34 13.39 -4.29
N PHE A 54 8.01 13.94 -5.27
CA PHE A 54 9.26 14.65 -5.03
C PHE A 54 9.05 15.73 -3.96
N GLY A 55 9.93 15.76 -2.97
CA GLY A 55 9.90 16.75 -1.90
C GLY A 55 9.06 16.36 -0.67
N GLU A 56 8.31 15.25 -0.72
CA GLU A 56 7.60 14.76 0.47
C GLU A 56 8.29 13.53 1.06
N THR A 57 8.19 13.38 2.36
CA THR A 57 8.60 12.13 3.02
C THR A 57 7.58 11.03 2.73
N ALA A 58 7.98 9.78 2.93
CA ALA A 58 7.06 8.66 2.77
C ALA A 58 5.86 8.77 3.74
N ALA A 59 6.08 9.25 4.97
CA ALA A 59 5.00 9.44 5.93
C ALA A 59 4.02 10.54 5.49
N GLU A 60 4.53 11.63 4.91
CA GLU A 60 3.69 12.68 4.33
C GLU A 60 2.88 12.16 3.16
N ALA A 61 3.49 11.35 2.28
CA ALA A 61 2.81 10.70 1.18
C ALA A 61 1.70 9.76 1.69
N ALA A 62 2.00 8.96 2.70
CA ALA A 62 1.04 8.05 3.31
C ALA A 62 -0.18 8.81 3.87
N ALA A 63 0.08 9.89 4.63
CA ALA A 63 -1.00 10.70 5.18
C ALA A 63 -1.85 11.37 4.09
N ARG A 64 -1.21 11.88 3.05
CA ARG A 64 -1.89 12.51 1.90
C ARG A 64 -2.78 11.50 1.18
N GLU A 65 -2.28 10.32 0.88
CA GLU A 65 -3.04 9.28 0.18
C GLU A 65 -4.26 8.83 0.99
N ILE A 66 -4.12 8.66 2.30
CA ILE A 66 -5.26 8.29 3.15
C ILE A 66 -6.29 9.41 3.19
N HIS A 67 -5.86 10.67 3.23
CA HIS A 67 -6.79 11.78 3.18
C HIS A 67 -7.54 11.85 1.84
N GLU A 68 -6.83 11.63 0.73
CA GLU A 68 -7.44 11.62 -0.61
C GLU A 68 -8.43 10.46 -0.78
N GLU A 69 -8.03 9.25 -0.39
CA GLU A 69 -8.80 8.03 -0.64
C GLU A 69 -9.94 7.81 0.35
N LEU A 70 -9.77 8.22 1.62
CA LEU A 70 -10.69 7.88 2.71
C LEU A 70 -11.19 9.06 3.53
N LYS A 71 -10.74 10.28 3.24
CA LYS A 71 -11.09 11.49 3.97
C LYS A 71 -10.75 11.43 5.47
N LEU A 72 -9.74 10.66 5.83
CA LEU A 72 -9.23 10.57 7.20
C LEU A 72 -7.93 11.35 7.35
N ASN A 73 -7.76 11.97 8.51
CA ASN A 73 -6.49 12.55 8.94
C ASN A 73 -5.82 11.56 9.89
N VAL A 74 -4.67 11.03 9.49
CA VAL A 74 -3.95 10.01 10.26
C VAL A 74 -2.49 10.39 10.40
N VAL A 75 -1.84 9.80 11.40
CA VAL A 75 -0.38 9.90 11.60
C VAL A 75 0.21 8.51 11.32
N PRO A 76 0.66 8.25 10.09
CA PRO A 76 1.20 6.94 9.75
C PRO A 76 2.55 6.71 10.43
N GLN A 77 2.75 5.51 10.97
CA GLN A 77 4.01 5.08 11.54
C GLN A 77 4.74 4.17 10.55
N LEU A 78 5.97 4.53 10.18
CA LEU A 78 6.80 3.67 9.36
C LEU A 78 7.16 2.40 10.15
N VAL A 79 6.82 1.25 9.59
CA VAL A 79 7.09 -0.06 10.21
C VAL A 79 8.03 -0.93 9.37
N GLY A 80 8.27 -0.56 8.12
CA GLY A 80 9.19 -1.33 7.30
C GLY A 80 9.41 -0.77 5.91
N ILE A 81 10.36 -1.39 5.23
CA ILE A 81 10.72 -1.11 3.85
C ILE A 81 10.72 -2.44 3.12
N VAL A 82 10.02 -2.51 2.00
CA VAL A 82 10.01 -3.69 1.13
C VAL A 82 10.58 -3.33 -0.22
N GLU A 83 11.62 -4.02 -0.64
CA GLU A 83 12.06 -4.01 -2.04
C GLU A 83 11.26 -5.08 -2.77
N SER A 84 10.33 -4.66 -3.61
CA SER A 84 9.42 -5.54 -4.31
C SER A 84 9.81 -5.65 -5.78
N PHE A 85 9.93 -6.88 -6.26
CA PHE A 85 10.24 -7.21 -7.65
C PHE A 85 9.10 -8.06 -8.19
N TRP A 86 8.32 -7.47 -9.10
CA TRP A 86 7.18 -8.15 -9.68
C TRP A 86 7.39 -8.32 -11.17
N GLN A 87 7.55 -9.57 -11.59
CA GLN A 87 7.73 -9.93 -12.99
C GLN A 87 6.43 -10.47 -13.56
N GLN A 88 5.94 -9.79 -14.60
CA GLN A 88 4.81 -10.20 -15.41
C GLN A 88 5.32 -10.61 -16.80
N PRO A 89 4.52 -11.32 -17.62
CA PRO A 89 4.98 -11.77 -18.95
C PRO A 89 5.52 -10.67 -19.86
N GLU A 90 4.94 -9.47 -19.81
CA GLU A 90 5.29 -8.38 -20.73
C GLU A 90 5.95 -7.17 -20.05
N ARG A 91 6.03 -7.17 -18.72
CA ARG A 91 6.58 -6.04 -17.98
C ARG A 91 7.10 -6.44 -16.61
N THR A 92 8.04 -5.66 -16.13
CA THR A 92 8.63 -5.85 -14.81
C THR A 92 8.42 -4.57 -13.99
N TYR A 93 8.03 -4.75 -12.74
CA TYR A 93 7.95 -3.66 -11.78
C TYR A 93 8.94 -3.87 -10.66
N GLN A 94 9.68 -2.83 -10.35
CA GLN A 94 10.47 -2.76 -9.14
C GLN A 94 9.92 -1.61 -8.29
N GLN A 95 9.65 -1.88 -7.03
CA GLN A 95 9.12 -0.88 -6.12
C GLN A 95 9.93 -0.84 -4.83
N LEU A 96 10.16 0.37 -4.35
CA LEU A 96 10.61 0.58 -2.99
C LEU A 96 9.37 0.99 -2.19
N ILE A 97 8.86 0.07 -1.38
CA ILE A 97 7.62 0.27 -0.63
C ILE A 97 7.93 0.67 0.80
N MET A 98 7.55 1.88 1.15
CA MET A 98 7.65 2.39 2.52
C MET A 98 6.34 2.02 3.23
N VAL A 99 6.41 1.03 4.11
CA VAL A 99 5.22 0.44 4.76
C VAL A 99 4.92 1.17 6.06
N HIS A 100 3.71 1.68 6.17
CA HIS A 100 3.21 2.39 7.36
C HIS A 100 2.06 1.61 7.97
N ARG A 101 1.86 1.80 9.26
CA ARG A 101 0.72 1.23 9.99
C ARG A 101 -0.01 2.34 10.73
N VAL A 102 -1.32 2.26 10.73
CA VAL A 102 -2.20 3.12 11.50
C VAL A 102 -3.24 2.24 12.19
N MET A 103 -3.30 2.35 13.52
CA MET A 103 -4.37 1.72 14.29
C MET A 103 -5.54 2.69 14.37
N LEU A 104 -6.61 2.40 13.64
CA LEU A 104 -7.79 3.27 13.64
C LEU A 104 -8.58 3.12 14.94
N THR A 105 -9.10 4.26 15.41
CA THR A 105 -10.09 4.28 16.47
C THR A 105 -11.46 3.89 15.90
N ASP A 106 -12.42 3.55 16.80
CA ASP A 106 -13.80 3.28 16.38
C ASP A 106 -14.40 4.48 15.64
N ALA A 107 -14.13 5.69 16.11
CA ALA A 107 -14.61 6.92 15.49
C ALA A 107 -14.03 7.12 14.08
N GLN A 108 -12.73 6.87 13.90
CA GLN A 108 -12.09 6.96 12.59
C GLN A 108 -12.66 5.92 11.61
N LYS A 109 -12.83 4.69 12.07
CA LYS A 109 -13.44 3.63 11.25
C LYS A 109 -14.86 4.02 10.82
N ALA A 110 -15.67 4.53 11.73
CA ALA A 110 -17.03 4.97 11.44
C ALA A 110 -17.10 6.16 10.50
N GLY A 111 -16.09 7.03 10.52
CA GLY A 111 -16.07 8.28 9.77
C GLY A 111 -15.38 8.22 8.40
N LEU A 112 -14.82 7.07 8.01
CA LEU A 112 -14.14 7.00 6.72
C LEU A 112 -15.13 7.09 5.56
N VAL A 113 -14.70 7.78 4.50
CA VAL A 113 -15.50 7.95 3.28
C VAL A 113 -14.61 7.63 2.08
N TRP A 114 -14.96 6.58 1.37
CA TRP A 114 -14.21 6.19 0.18
C TRP A 114 -14.30 7.25 -0.92
N GLN A 115 -13.17 7.51 -1.56
CA GLN A 115 -13.12 8.30 -2.78
C GLN A 115 -14.01 7.65 -3.84
N GLU A 116 -14.67 8.45 -4.66
CA GLU A 116 -15.51 7.96 -5.76
C GLU A 116 -14.73 6.96 -6.63
N GLY A 117 -15.34 5.81 -6.89
CA GLY A 117 -14.74 4.73 -7.67
C GLY A 117 -13.87 3.77 -6.87
N LEU A 118 -13.63 4.04 -5.58
CA LEU A 118 -12.94 3.14 -4.69
C LEU A 118 -13.91 2.48 -3.71
N GLU A 119 -13.68 1.20 -3.46
CA GLU A 119 -14.45 0.43 -2.49
C GLU A 119 -13.52 -0.60 -1.85
N GLY A 120 -13.63 -0.73 -0.56
CA GLY A 120 -12.80 -1.69 0.17
C GLY A 120 -13.59 -2.45 1.22
N GLU A 121 -12.93 -3.43 1.81
CA GLU A 121 -13.51 -4.27 2.84
C GLU A 121 -12.52 -4.52 3.96
N TRP A 122 -13.04 -4.87 5.12
CA TRP A 122 -12.25 -5.26 6.27
C TRP A 122 -11.97 -6.76 6.22
N LEU A 123 -10.69 -7.12 6.19
CA LEU A 123 -10.25 -8.52 6.12
C LEU A 123 -9.63 -8.93 7.45
N PRO A 124 -10.07 -10.05 8.05
CA PRO A 124 -9.32 -10.63 9.17
C PRO A 124 -7.86 -10.86 8.76
N PHE A 125 -6.92 -10.66 9.68
CA PHE A 125 -5.48 -10.76 9.36
C PHE A 125 -5.10 -12.07 8.68
N ALA A 126 -5.65 -13.20 9.13
CA ALA A 126 -5.35 -14.49 8.51
C ALA A 126 -5.79 -14.56 7.04
N LYS A 127 -6.93 -13.95 6.71
CA LYS A 127 -7.42 -13.86 5.32
C LYS A 127 -6.58 -12.88 4.51
N ALA A 128 -6.29 -11.71 5.08
CA ALA A 128 -5.45 -10.70 4.44
C ALA A 128 -4.07 -11.26 4.07
N ALA A 129 -3.46 -12.04 4.96
CA ALA A 129 -2.15 -12.64 4.75
C ALA A 129 -2.09 -13.53 3.50
N ARG A 130 -3.22 -14.15 3.13
CA ARG A 130 -3.30 -14.99 1.93
C ARG A 130 -3.58 -14.21 0.65
N MET A 131 -4.08 -12.99 0.77
CA MET A 131 -4.57 -12.20 -0.37
C MET A 131 -3.68 -11.03 -0.74
N LEU A 132 -2.86 -10.54 0.19
CA LEU A 132 -2.05 -9.34 -0.02
C LEU A 132 -1.01 -9.51 -1.13
N GLN A 133 -0.86 -8.45 -1.91
CA GLN A 133 0.20 -8.28 -2.87
C GLN A 133 0.93 -6.95 -2.59
N PRO A 134 2.26 -6.95 -2.36
CA PRO A 134 3.10 -8.15 -2.17
C PRO A 134 2.79 -8.87 -0.83
N ARG A 135 3.03 -10.17 -0.81
CA ARG A 135 2.71 -11.01 0.37
C ARG A 135 3.47 -10.61 1.62
N SER A 136 4.68 -10.11 1.46
CA SER A 136 5.52 -9.67 2.57
C SER A 136 4.87 -8.60 3.44
N LEU A 137 3.89 -7.84 2.92
CA LEU A 137 3.15 -6.85 3.70
C LEU A 137 2.45 -7.48 4.92
N ALA A 138 2.06 -8.75 4.84
CA ALA A 138 1.41 -9.45 5.93
C ALA A 138 2.29 -9.53 7.20
N GLN A 139 3.61 -9.51 7.04
CA GLN A 139 4.55 -9.55 8.16
C GLN A 139 4.51 -8.30 9.04
N PHE A 140 3.92 -7.21 8.54
CA PHE A 140 3.83 -5.94 9.26
C PHE A 140 2.47 -5.74 9.96
N LEU A 141 1.53 -6.67 9.82
CA LEU A 141 0.20 -6.55 10.43
C LEU A 141 0.26 -6.54 11.96
N THR A 142 1.19 -7.31 12.53
CA THR A 142 1.35 -7.46 13.98
C THR A 142 2.80 -7.24 14.44
N SER A 143 3.64 -6.61 13.60
CA SER A 143 5.03 -6.37 13.97
C SER A 143 5.15 -5.35 15.10
N GLY A 144 6.27 -5.41 15.83
CA GLY A 144 6.61 -4.41 16.85
C GLY A 144 7.05 -3.08 16.24
N ASP A 145 7.72 -2.25 17.07
CA ASP A 145 8.08 -0.88 16.68
C ASP A 145 9.39 -0.80 15.86
N ALA A 146 10.16 -1.89 15.79
CA ALA A 146 11.39 -1.90 15.00
C ALA A 146 11.07 -1.89 13.52
N ILE A 147 11.72 -0.98 12.78
CA ILE A 147 11.60 -0.93 11.31
C ILE A 147 12.30 -2.15 10.72
N ARG A 148 11.59 -2.90 9.89
CA ARG A 148 12.10 -4.11 9.23
C ARG A 148 12.29 -3.88 7.74
N HIS A 149 13.30 -4.50 7.17
CA HIS A 149 13.56 -4.49 5.74
C HIS A 149 13.33 -5.90 5.18
N LEU A 150 12.51 -6.01 4.15
CA LEU A 150 12.20 -7.26 3.48
C LEU A 150 12.40 -7.13 1.97
N VAL A 151 12.69 -8.26 1.34
CA VAL A 151 12.78 -8.35 -0.12
C VAL A 151 11.73 -9.34 -0.60
N ASP A 152 10.94 -8.95 -1.58
CA ASP A 152 9.84 -9.73 -2.12
C ASP A 152 10.02 -9.92 -3.62
N HIS A 153 10.07 -11.17 -4.06
CA HIS A 153 10.08 -11.51 -5.48
C HIS A 153 8.78 -12.23 -5.82
N HIS A 154 8.06 -11.70 -6.79
CA HIS A 154 6.85 -12.29 -7.29
C HIS A 154 6.92 -12.44 -8.81
N THR A 155 6.60 -13.60 -9.30
CA THR A 155 6.51 -13.90 -10.74
C THR A 155 5.09 -14.36 -11.05
N GLU A 156 4.50 -13.72 -12.03
CA GLU A 156 3.18 -14.05 -12.53
C GLU A 156 3.27 -15.04 -13.70
#